data_69ae40f904d6d8acc158b84360d84142
#
_entry.id   69ae40f904d6d8acc158b84360d84142
#
_cell.length_a   1.000
_cell.length_b   1.000
_cell.length_c   1.000
_cell.angle_alpha   90.00
_cell.angle_beta   90.00
_cell.angle_gamma   90.00
#
_symmetry.space_group_name_H-M   'P 1'
#
loop_
_entity.id
_entity.type
_entity.pdbx_description
1 polymer ?
#
loop_
_entity_poly.entity_id
_entity_poly.type
_entity_poly.pdbx_seq_one_letter_code
_entity_poly.pdbx_strand_id
1 'polypeptide(L)'
;FCERIFGPTKDWECYCGKYKRIRYRGIVCDKCGVEVTLSRVRRERMGHISLAAPVAHVWYFKGTPSTLSLLLNISPKKLASVVYFSRYLVLNVDKDEKQNTLKKLEDARQAQKDQIKSDADQQIETIKSEGKTQVEALRRSISNKDEKNLKTESAKLETKKKIAATREQMVAEQTVTDNIYDTIESLVKQIETNSVLTEDEYLKLVDYDAASFLTVGM
;
A
#
# COMPACT_ATOMS: atom_id res chain seq x y z
N PHE A 1 -33.30 -13.69 0.05
CA PHE A 1 -34.78 -13.59 0.16
C PHE A 1 -35.54 -14.03 -1.11
N CYS A 2 -34.88 -14.84 -1.94
CA CYS A 2 -35.41 -15.31 -3.22
C CYS A 2 -36.68 -16.17 -3.04
N GLU A 3 -37.79 -15.77 -3.66
CA GLU A 3 -39.05 -16.49 -3.57
C GLU A 3 -39.04 -17.85 -4.29
N ARG A 4 -38.16 -18.04 -5.27
CA ARG A 4 -37.99 -19.36 -5.94
C ARG A 4 -37.39 -20.41 -5.01
N ILE A 5 -36.47 -19.99 -4.13
CA ILE A 5 -35.81 -20.89 -3.17
C ILE A 5 -36.67 -21.05 -1.91
N PHE A 6 -37.05 -19.94 -1.28
CA PHE A 6 -37.69 -19.94 0.03
C PHE A 6 -39.19 -20.02 -0.03
N GLY A 7 -39.80 -19.74 -1.15
CA GLY A 7 -41.27 -19.73 -1.30
C GLY A 7 -41.85 -18.31 -1.38
N PRO A 8 -43.16 -18.21 -1.62
CA PRO A 8 -43.86 -16.97 -1.84
C PRO A 8 -43.91 -16.10 -0.57
N THR A 9 -44.03 -14.78 -0.74
CA THR A 9 -44.24 -13.83 0.37
C THR A 9 -45.67 -13.74 0.83
N LYS A 10 -46.62 -14.06 -0.06
CA LYS A 10 -48.07 -14.11 0.24
C LYS A 10 -48.59 -15.52 0.09
N ASP A 11 -49.57 -15.89 0.93
CA ASP A 11 -50.19 -17.21 0.88
C ASP A 11 -50.89 -17.45 -0.45
N TRP A 12 -50.60 -18.57 -1.06
CA TRP A 12 -51.25 -19.04 -2.29
C TRP A 12 -51.14 -18.11 -3.48
N GLU A 13 -50.09 -17.27 -3.52
CA GLU A 13 -49.83 -16.33 -4.62
C GLU A 13 -48.39 -16.47 -5.10
N CYS A 14 -48.16 -16.58 -6.42
CA CYS A 14 -46.85 -16.51 -6.98
C CYS A 14 -46.38 -15.04 -7.15
N TYR A 15 -45.08 -14.79 -7.31
CA TYR A 15 -44.54 -13.46 -7.41
C TYR A 15 -45.14 -12.60 -8.53
N CYS A 16 -45.36 -13.16 -9.71
CA CYS A 16 -45.93 -12.42 -10.84
C CYS A 16 -47.46 -12.27 -10.78
N GLY A 17 -48.14 -12.91 -9.81
CA GLY A 17 -49.57 -12.84 -9.63
C GLY A 17 -50.41 -13.65 -10.63
N LYS A 18 -49.81 -14.49 -11.47
CA LYS A 18 -50.52 -15.36 -12.43
C LYS A 18 -51.41 -16.36 -11.70
N TYR A 19 -50.89 -16.94 -10.63
CA TYR A 19 -51.63 -17.88 -9.77
C TYR A 19 -51.84 -17.26 -8.41
N LYS A 20 -53.11 -17.11 -7.98
CA LYS A 20 -53.50 -16.38 -6.77
C LYS A 20 -54.54 -17.12 -5.90
N ARG A 21 -54.67 -18.38 -5.93
CA ARG A 21 -55.70 -19.09 -5.12
C ARG A 21 -55.22 -20.47 -4.70
N ILE A 22 -55.76 -20.98 -3.59
CA ILE A 22 -55.44 -22.30 -3.02
C ILE A 22 -55.61 -23.46 -4.01
N ARG A 23 -56.47 -23.32 -5.00
CA ARG A 23 -56.69 -24.35 -6.05
C ARG A 23 -55.42 -24.63 -6.87
N TYR A 24 -54.47 -23.70 -6.88
CA TYR A 24 -53.18 -23.84 -7.58
C TYR A 24 -52.05 -24.31 -6.66
N ARG A 25 -52.39 -24.85 -5.50
CA ARG A 25 -51.42 -25.35 -4.50
C ARG A 25 -50.41 -26.30 -5.16
N GLY A 26 -49.15 -26.10 -4.86
CA GLY A 26 -48.04 -26.94 -5.30
C GLY A 26 -47.60 -26.73 -6.76
N ILE A 27 -48.28 -25.84 -7.51
CA ILE A 27 -47.86 -25.51 -8.88
C ILE A 27 -46.71 -24.53 -8.83
N VAL A 28 -45.65 -24.84 -9.57
CA VAL A 28 -44.54 -23.90 -9.83
C VAL A 28 -44.94 -23.04 -11.00
N CYS A 29 -44.94 -21.72 -10.81
CA CYS A 29 -45.30 -20.79 -11.87
C CYS A 29 -44.26 -20.81 -13.01
N ASP A 30 -44.77 -21.07 -14.22
CA ASP A 30 -43.96 -21.09 -15.46
C ASP A 30 -43.29 -19.73 -15.78
N LYS A 31 -43.93 -18.62 -15.37
CA LYS A 31 -43.44 -17.27 -15.62
C LYS A 31 -42.40 -16.81 -14.59
N CYS A 32 -42.62 -16.98 -13.31
CA CYS A 32 -41.75 -16.46 -12.24
C CYS A 32 -40.97 -17.55 -11.47
N GLY A 33 -41.28 -18.83 -11.67
CA GLY A 33 -40.61 -19.97 -11.01
C GLY A 33 -40.93 -20.12 -9.52
N VAL A 34 -41.93 -19.38 -9.01
CA VAL A 34 -42.32 -19.44 -7.59
C VAL A 34 -43.40 -20.48 -7.40
N GLU A 35 -43.24 -21.35 -6.41
CA GLU A 35 -44.24 -22.35 -6.05
C GLU A 35 -45.39 -21.71 -5.29
N VAL A 36 -46.63 -22.07 -5.65
CA VAL A 36 -47.86 -21.59 -4.98
C VAL A 36 -48.09 -22.40 -3.70
N THR A 37 -47.68 -21.83 -2.57
CA THR A 37 -47.80 -22.46 -1.26
C THR A 37 -48.01 -21.41 -0.16
N LEU A 38 -47.99 -21.81 1.09
CA LEU A 38 -48.09 -20.90 2.23
C LEU A 38 -46.79 -20.11 2.41
N SER A 39 -46.88 -18.85 2.75
CA SER A 39 -45.74 -17.99 3.06
C SER A 39 -44.88 -18.49 4.24
N ARG A 40 -45.47 -19.28 5.14
CA ARG A 40 -44.82 -19.90 6.29
C ARG A 40 -43.63 -20.77 5.89
N VAL A 41 -43.65 -21.40 4.70
CA VAL A 41 -42.53 -22.23 4.22
C VAL A 41 -41.21 -21.47 4.10
N ARG A 42 -41.24 -20.14 4.00
CA ARG A 42 -40.04 -19.28 4.01
C ARG A 42 -39.24 -19.38 5.30
N ARG A 43 -39.86 -19.78 6.41
CA ARG A 43 -39.19 -20.00 7.70
C ARG A 43 -38.71 -21.45 7.88
N GLU A 44 -39.15 -22.34 7.04
CA GLU A 44 -38.86 -23.79 7.12
C GLU A 44 -37.79 -24.20 6.09
N ARG A 45 -37.79 -23.56 4.91
CA ARG A 45 -36.86 -23.88 3.83
C ARG A 45 -35.47 -23.33 4.08
N MET A 46 -34.47 -24.19 3.88
CA MET A 46 -33.07 -23.85 3.95
C MET A 46 -32.53 -23.57 2.55
N GLY A 47 -31.74 -22.53 2.42
CA GLY A 47 -30.98 -22.21 1.20
C GLY A 47 -29.48 -22.44 1.39
N HIS A 48 -28.76 -22.62 0.29
CA HIS A 48 -27.32 -22.74 0.28
C HIS A 48 -26.71 -21.67 -0.61
N ILE A 49 -25.69 -20.99 -0.10
CA ILE A 49 -24.92 -20.00 -0.84
C ILE A 49 -23.45 -20.45 -0.78
N SER A 50 -22.88 -20.77 -1.94
CA SER A 50 -21.45 -21.02 -2.05
C SER A 50 -20.70 -19.70 -2.12
N LEU A 51 -19.81 -19.47 -1.15
CA LEU A 51 -18.99 -18.27 -1.12
C LEU A 51 -17.79 -18.44 -2.06
N ALA A 52 -17.38 -17.35 -2.72
CA ALA A 52 -16.20 -17.33 -3.58
C ALA A 52 -14.90 -17.48 -2.78
N ALA A 53 -14.90 -17.02 -1.52
CA ALA A 53 -13.78 -17.11 -0.59
C ALA A 53 -14.28 -17.47 0.82
N PRO A 54 -13.44 -18.09 1.66
CA PRO A 54 -13.75 -18.32 3.08
C PRO A 54 -14.04 -17.01 3.80
N VAL A 55 -15.04 -17.00 4.67
CA VAL A 55 -15.44 -15.82 5.46
C VAL A 55 -15.48 -16.19 6.94
N ALA A 56 -14.99 -15.31 7.80
CA ALA A 56 -15.01 -15.50 9.24
C ALA A 56 -16.46 -15.45 9.76
N HIS A 57 -16.85 -16.47 10.55
CA HIS A 57 -18.17 -16.50 11.14
C HIS A 57 -18.29 -15.47 12.27
N VAL A 58 -19.37 -14.71 12.27
CA VAL A 58 -19.61 -13.60 13.21
C VAL A 58 -19.56 -14.03 14.70
N TRP A 59 -19.98 -15.24 15.02
CA TRP A 59 -19.94 -15.76 16.40
C TRP A 59 -18.52 -15.85 16.97
N TYR A 60 -17.56 -16.27 16.14
CA TYR A 60 -16.16 -16.40 16.57
C TYR A 60 -15.40 -15.09 16.52
N PHE A 61 -15.90 -14.13 15.74
CA PHE A 61 -15.28 -12.84 15.52
C PHE A 61 -15.83 -11.74 16.45
N LYS A 62 -17.19 -11.54 16.51
CA LYS A 62 -17.84 -10.49 17.32
C LYS A 62 -18.30 -10.94 18.69
N GLY A 63 -18.13 -12.22 19.04
CA GLY A 63 -18.44 -12.73 20.37
C GLY A 63 -17.61 -12.05 21.46
N THR A 64 -18.13 -12.00 22.68
CA THR A 64 -17.39 -11.49 23.85
C THR A 64 -17.23 -12.63 24.86
N PRO A 65 -16.03 -13.19 25.04
CA PRO A 65 -14.75 -12.89 24.35
C PRO A 65 -14.70 -13.40 22.89
N SER A 66 -13.94 -12.70 22.01
CA SER A 66 -13.71 -13.15 20.64
C SER A 66 -12.77 -14.34 20.59
N THR A 67 -13.27 -15.49 20.19
CA THR A 67 -12.48 -16.74 20.11
C THR A 67 -11.30 -16.62 19.14
N LEU A 68 -11.52 -15.99 17.98
CA LEU A 68 -10.46 -15.76 16.99
C LEU A 68 -9.36 -14.83 17.51
N SER A 69 -9.74 -13.77 18.23
CA SER A 69 -8.76 -12.86 18.85
C SER A 69 -7.88 -13.56 19.86
N LEU A 70 -8.45 -14.45 20.67
CA LEU A 70 -7.71 -15.22 21.65
C LEU A 70 -6.76 -16.24 21.03
N LEU A 71 -7.23 -16.98 20.01
CA LEU A 71 -6.42 -17.98 19.32
C LEU A 71 -5.23 -17.37 18.57
N LEU A 72 -5.43 -16.24 17.93
CA LEU A 72 -4.40 -15.55 17.16
C LEU A 72 -3.55 -14.60 18.01
N ASN A 73 -3.93 -14.37 19.27
CA ASN A 73 -3.32 -13.36 20.13
C ASN A 73 -3.29 -11.96 19.50
N ILE A 74 -4.37 -11.60 18.82
CA ILE A 74 -4.52 -10.31 18.13
C ILE A 74 -5.67 -9.55 18.80
N SER A 75 -5.52 -8.25 19.01
CA SER A 75 -6.60 -7.44 19.58
C SER A 75 -7.84 -7.45 18.67
N PRO A 76 -9.08 -7.48 19.22
CA PRO A 76 -10.31 -7.53 18.43
C PRO A 76 -10.42 -6.42 17.39
N LYS A 77 -9.90 -5.22 17.70
CA LYS A 77 -9.87 -4.07 16.79
C LYS A 77 -8.95 -4.30 15.58
N LYS A 78 -7.77 -4.87 15.80
CA LYS A 78 -6.84 -5.22 14.72
C LYS A 78 -7.40 -6.37 13.88
N LEU A 79 -7.98 -7.39 14.52
CA LEU A 79 -8.63 -8.50 13.83
C LEU A 79 -9.79 -8.02 12.96
N ALA A 80 -10.61 -7.08 13.45
CA ALA A 80 -11.68 -6.48 12.67
C ALA A 80 -11.15 -5.83 11.38
N SER A 81 -10.04 -5.09 11.45
CA SER A 81 -9.48 -4.45 10.28
C SER A 81 -8.97 -5.45 9.23
N VAL A 82 -8.49 -6.62 9.63
CA VAL A 82 -8.10 -7.71 8.72
C VAL A 82 -9.35 -8.35 8.09
N VAL A 83 -10.35 -8.71 8.90
CA VAL A 83 -11.59 -9.35 8.41
C VAL A 83 -12.36 -8.46 7.43
N TYR A 84 -12.27 -7.13 7.59
CA TYR A 84 -12.89 -6.17 6.67
C TYR A 84 -11.93 -5.68 5.54
N PHE A 85 -10.85 -6.39 5.29
CA PHE A 85 -9.90 -6.15 4.19
C PHE A 85 -9.26 -4.74 4.20
N SER A 86 -9.06 -4.16 5.38
CA SER A 86 -8.39 -2.86 5.53
C SER A 86 -6.93 -2.98 6.00
N ARG A 87 -6.49 -4.19 6.34
CA ARG A 87 -5.13 -4.46 6.80
C ARG A 87 -4.69 -5.88 6.43
N TYR A 88 -3.39 -6.07 6.34
CA TYR A 88 -2.76 -7.37 6.08
C TYR A 88 -2.35 -8.06 7.39
N LEU A 89 -2.60 -9.36 7.48
CA LEU A 89 -2.12 -10.20 8.56
C LEU A 89 -0.85 -10.94 8.09
N VAL A 90 0.22 -10.84 8.87
CA VAL A 90 1.46 -11.58 8.63
C VAL A 90 1.27 -13.01 9.13
N LEU A 91 1.24 -13.97 8.22
CA LEU A 91 1.06 -15.40 8.52
C LEU A 91 2.37 -16.07 8.90
N ASN A 92 3.42 -15.78 8.16
CA ASN A 92 4.74 -16.36 8.39
C ASN A 92 5.83 -15.34 8.08
N VAL A 93 6.95 -15.45 8.80
CA VAL A 93 8.15 -14.63 8.63
C VAL A 93 9.33 -15.57 8.52
N ASP A 94 9.99 -15.58 7.37
CA ASP A 94 11.24 -16.27 7.18
C ASP A 94 12.38 -15.43 7.77
N LYS A 95 13.05 -15.98 8.80
CA LYS A 95 14.11 -15.27 9.53
C LYS A 95 15.38 -15.11 8.70
N ASP A 96 15.70 -16.10 7.88
CA ASP A 96 16.92 -16.09 7.08
C ASP A 96 16.76 -15.11 5.91
N GLU A 97 15.61 -15.14 5.25
CA GLU A 97 15.28 -14.14 4.23
C GLU A 97 15.14 -12.73 4.79
N LYS A 98 14.61 -12.57 6.01
CA LYS A 98 14.55 -11.28 6.71
C LYS A 98 15.93 -10.67 6.89
N GLN A 99 16.92 -11.46 7.30
CA GLN A 99 18.30 -10.99 7.44
C GLN A 99 18.93 -10.65 6.09
N ASN A 100 18.68 -11.45 5.06
CA ASN A 100 19.14 -11.18 3.71
C ASN A 100 18.52 -9.90 3.14
N THR A 101 17.25 -9.66 3.40
CA THR A 101 16.53 -8.44 3.00
C THR A 101 17.14 -7.20 3.68
N LEU A 102 17.46 -7.28 4.97
CA LEU A 102 18.12 -6.18 5.67
C LEU A 102 19.49 -5.83 5.05
N LYS A 103 20.29 -6.83 4.67
CA LYS A 103 21.57 -6.59 3.96
C LYS A 103 21.35 -5.96 2.59
N LYS A 104 20.37 -6.47 1.82
CA LYS A 104 20.04 -5.90 0.51
C LYS A 104 19.61 -4.43 0.61
N LEU A 105 18.82 -4.09 1.64
CA LEU A 105 18.41 -2.70 1.90
C LEU A 105 19.61 -1.81 2.23
N GLU A 106 20.58 -2.29 3.01
CA GLU A 106 21.79 -1.56 3.33
C GLU A 106 22.66 -1.34 2.09
N ASP A 107 22.84 -2.38 1.25
CA ASP A 107 23.55 -2.30 -0.02
C ASP A 107 22.87 -1.32 -0.99
N ALA A 108 21.54 -1.38 -1.10
CA ALA A 108 20.75 -0.47 -1.94
C ALA A 108 20.84 0.98 -1.44
N ARG A 109 20.79 1.20 -0.12
CA ARG A 109 21.00 2.51 0.50
C ARG A 109 22.36 3.09 0.14
N GLN A 110 23.42 2.26 0.23
CA GLN A 110 24.75 2.72 -0.10
C GLN A 110 24.91 3.04 -1.59
N ALA A 111 24.36 2.19 -2.46
CA ALA A 111 24.37 2.42 -3.91
C ALA A 111 23.67 3.74 -4.29
N GLN A 112 22.50 4.02 -3.70
CA GLN A 112 21.78 5.27 -3.93
C GLN A 112 22.56 6.49 -3.44
N LYS A 113 23.21 6.42 -2.28
CA LYS A 113 24.07 7.49 -1.77
C LYS A 113 25.26 7.76 -2.69
N ASP A 114 25.87 6.71 -3.21
CA ASP A 114 27.01 6.84 -4.11
C ASP A 114 26.58 7.42 -5.47
N GLN A 115 25.37 7.09 -5.94
CA GLN A 115 24.78 7.69 -7.14
C GLN A 115 24.52 9.19 -6.93
N ILE A 116 23.88 9.59 -5.82
CA ILE A 116 23.61 11.01 -5.47
C ILE A 116 24.95 11.79 -5.41
N LYS A 117 26.01 11.21 -4.85
CA LYS A 117 27.34 11.84 -4.83
C LYS A 117 27.91 12.00 -6.23
N SER A 118 27.85 10.94 -7.04
CA SER A 118 28.36 10.97 -8.41
C SER A 118 27.68 12.04 -9.26
N ASP A 119 26.33 12.12 -9.16
CA ASP A 119 25.54 13.10 -9.88
C ASP A 119 25.84 14.54 -9.41
N ALA A 120 25.97 14.74 -8.11
CA ALA A 120 26.38 16.04 -7.55
C ALA A 120 27.80 16.44 -7.98
N ASP A 121 28.77 15.52 -7.99
CA ASP A 121 30.12 15.77 -8.42
C ASP A 121 30.18 16.11 -9.92
N GLN A 122 29.40 15.45 -10.76
CA GLN A 122 29.28 15.79 -12.18
C GLN A 122 28.70 17.21 -12.38
N GLN A 123 27.62 17.54 -11.64
CA GLN A 123 27.06 18.90 -11.67
C GLN A 123 28.05 19.95 -11.20
N ILE A 124 28.81 19.68 -10.15
CA ILE A 124 29.84 20.59 -9.66
C ILE A 124 30.96 20.79 -10.70
N GLU A 125 31.34 19.75 -11.43
CA GLU A 125 32.36 19.83 -12.47
C GLU A 125 31.87 20.65 -13.69
N THR A 126 30.62 20.46 -14.11
CA THR A 126 29.99 21.31 -15.14
C THR A 126 29.92 22.78 -14.71
N ILE A 127 29.46 23.07 -13.50
CA ILE A 127 29.42 24.44 -12.95
C ILE A 127 30.81 25.07 -12.89
N LYS A 128 31.82 24.31 -12.52
CA LYS A 128 33.24 24.79 -12.52
C LYS A 128 33.77 25.08 -13.93
N SER A 129 33.44 24.22 -14.91
CA SER A 129 33.86 24.42 -16.31
C SER A 129 33.19 25.61 -16.94
N GLU A 130 31.86 25.75 -16.73
CA GLU A 130 31.10 26.93 -17.17
C GLU A 130 31.60 28.24 -16.52
N GLY A 131 31.87 28.20 -15.22
CA GLY A 131 32.43 29.34 -14.50
C GLY A 131 33.79 29.77 -15.00
N LYS A 132 34.67 28.82 -15.40
CA LYS A 132 35.96 29.12 -16.01
C LYS A 132 35.78 29.78 -17.38
N THR A 133 34.93 29.23 -18.25
CA THR A 133 34.66 29.78 -19.58
C THR A 133 34.05 31.17 -19.50
N GLN A 134 33.14 31.42 -18.56
CA GLN A 134 32.52 32.71 -18.28
C GLN A 134 33.58 33.75 -17.84
N VAL A 135 34.44 33.38 -16.91
CA VAL A 135 35.54 34.26 -16.45
C VAL A 135 36.51 34.58 -17.57
N GLU A 136 36.84 33.61 -18.44
CA GLU A 136 37.70 33.84 -19.61
C GLU A 136 37.06 34.75 -20.65
N ALA A 137 35.77 34.54 -20.93
CA ALA A 137 35.00 35.40 -21.84
C ALA A 137 34.98 36.88 -21.34
N LEU A 138 34.69 37.06 -20.04
CA LEU A 138 34.74 38.39 -19.40
C LEU A 138 36.13 39.03 -19.47
N ARG A 139 37.19 38.25 -19.31
CA ARG A 139 38.58 38.72 -19.45
C ARG A 139 38.92 39.18 -20.85
N ARG A 140 38.31 38.61 -21.90
CA ARG A 140 38.54 38.98 -23.30
C ARG A 140 37.70 40.17 -23.75
N SER A 141 36.51 40.35 -23.20
CA SER A 141 35.52 41.38 -23.63
C SER A 141 35.69 42.76 -23.00
N ILE A 142 36.39 42.87 -21.86
CA ILE A 142 36.47 44.14 -21.12
C ILE A 142 37.90 44.70 -21.16
N SER A 143 38.05 45.95 -21.68
CA SER A 143 39.33 46.66 -21.77
C SER A 143 39.68 47.40 -20.48
N ASN A 144 38.70 47.81 -19.68
CA ASN A 144 38.94 48.55 -18.45
C ASN A 144 39.35 47.62 -17.30
N LYS A 145 40.47 47.86 -16.66
CA LYS A 145 41.12 46.98 -15.69
C LYS A 145 40.31 46.81 -14.39
N ASP A 146 39.71 47.89 -13.89
CA ASP A 146 38.94 47.88 -12.64
C ASP A 146 37.58 47.19 -12.82
N GLU A 147 36.91 47.49 -13.89
CA GLU A 147 35.61 46.87 -14.24
C GLU A 147 35.79 45.36 -14.55
N LYS A 148 36.90 44.98 -15.17
CA LYS A 148 37.27 43.61 -15.43
C LYS A 148 37.48 42.79 -14.13
N ASN A 149 38.17 43.38 -13.14
CA ASN A 149 38.39 42.74 -11.85
C ASN A 149 37.05 42.54 -11.10
N LEU A 150 36.23 43.58 -11.06
CA LEU A 150 34.93 43.51 -10.37
C LEU A 150 34.01 42.46 -10.97
N LYS A 151 33.85 42.40 -12.30
CA LYS A 151 33.00 41.43 -12.98
C LYS A 151 33.56 39.99 -12.91
N THR A 152 34.87 39.83 -12.89
CA THR A 152 35.50 38.49 -12.72
C THR A 152 35.38 37.98 -11.28
N GLU A 153 35.40 38.84 -10.28
CA GLU A 153 35.16 38.47 -8.89
C GLU A 153 33.68 38.13 -8.65
N SER A 154 32.75 38.91 -9.19
CA SER A 154 31.31 38.57 -9.08
C SER A 154 30.97 37.24 -9.73
N ALA A 155 31.51 36.95 -10.92
CA ALA A 155 31.31 35.65 -11.60
C ALA A 155 31.88 34.46 -10.80
N LYS A 156 33.05 34.64 -10.18
CA LYS A 156 33.63 33.63 -9.28
C LYS A 156 32.78 33.42 -8.02
N LEU A 157 32.23 34.49 -7.45
CA LEU A 157 31.37 34.42 -6.29
C LEU A 157 30.08 33.68 -6.61
N GLU A 158 29.46 33.97 -7.76
CA GLU A 158 28.28 33.25 -8.24
C GLU A 158 28.53 31.77 -8.45
N THR A 159 29.66 31.42 -9.06
CA THR A 159 30.09 30.03 -9.25
C THR A 159 30.25 29.31 -7.90
N LYS A 160 30.88 29.99 -6.92
CA LYS A 160 30.99 29.43 -5.55
C LYS A 160 29.66 29.25 -4.89
N LYS A 161 28.73 30.19 -5.03
CA LYS A 161 27.35 30.08 -4.48
C LYS A 161 26.60 28.92 -5.11
N LYS A 162 26.67 28.74 -6.42
CA LYS A 162 26.03 27.58 -7.11
C LYS A 162 26.61 26.26 -6.61
N ILE A 163 27.94 26.13 -6.47
CA ILE A 163 28.57 24.93 -5.93
C ILE A 163 28.11 24.65 -4.48
N ALA A 164 28.02 25.69 -3.65
CA ALA A 164 27.56 25.52 -2.28
C ALA A 164 26.08 25.03 -2.25
N ALA A 165 25.20 25.63 -3.07
CA ALA A 165 23.82 25.21 -3.19
C ALA A 165 23.67 23.75 -3.66
N THR A 166 24.45 23.32 -4.67
CA THR A 166 24.46 21.92 -5.12
C THR A 166 24.90 20.96 -4.01
N ARG A 167 25.88 21.35 -3.20
CA ARG A 167 26.32 20.54 -2.04
C ARG A 167 25.24 20.46 -0.96
N GLU A 168 24.56 21.55 -0.68
CA GLU A 168 23.44 21.55 0.28
C GLU A 168 22.29 20.67 -0.22
N GLN A 169 21.97 20.73 -1.50
CA GLN A 169 20.97 19.83 -2.11
C GLN A 169 21.38 18.36 -1.99
N MET A 170 22.62 18.02 -2.31
CA MET A 170 23.14 16.66 -2.14
C MET A 170 22.99 16.15 -0.71
N VAL A 171 23.34 16.97 0.29
CA VAL A 171 23.19 16.59 1.70
C VAL A 171 21.71 16.42 2.07
N ALA A 172 20.84 17.31 1.58
CA ALA A 172 19.41 17.20 1.82
C ALA A 172 18.81 15.92 1.21
N GLU A 173 19.18 15.58 -0.03
CA GLU A 173 18.75 14.35 -0.70
C GLU A 173 19.26 13.08 0.03
N GLN A 174 20.51 13.10 0.47
CA GLN A 174 21.06 12.01 1.29
C GLN A 174 20.33 11.83 2.61
N THR A 175 19.97 12.92 3.30
CA THR A 175 19.21 12.83 4.55
C THR A 175 17.80 12.31 4.34
N VAL A 176 17.14 12.69 3.24
CA VAL A 176 15.81 12.14 2.87
C VAL A 176 15.92 10.64 2.60
N THR A 177 16.91 10.23 1.81
CA THR A 177 17.17 8.82 1.53
C THR A 177 17.42 8.03 2.81
N ASP A 178 18.26 8.53 3.70
CA ASP A 178 18.52 7.90 5.00
C ASP A 178 17.25 7.71 5.81
N ASN A 179 16.43 8.74 5.94
CA ASN A 179 15.18 8.68 6.69
C ASN A 179 14.18 7.64 6.13
N ILE A 180 14.15 7.49 4.79
CA ILE A 180 13.30 6.50 4.14
C ILE A 180 13.79 5.08 4.47
N TYR A 181 15.09 4.82 4.26
CA TYR A 181 15.66 3.51 4.55
C TYR A 181 15.60 3.14 6.04
N ASP A 182 15.85 4.09 6.95
CA ASP A 182 15.72 3.90 8.39
C ASP A 182 14.26 3.53 8.78
N THR A 183 13.28 4.15 8.12
CA THR A 183 11.85 3.82 8.33
C THR A 183 11.55 2.40 7.88
N ILE A 184 12.01 2.00 6.69
CA ILE A 184 11.77 0.66 6.15
C ILE A 184 12.50 -0.39 7.00
N GLU A 185 13.75 -0.14 7.36
CA GLU A 185 14.53 -1.04 8.21
C GLU A 185 13.88 -1.24 9.58
N SER A 186 13.36 -0.18 10.18
CA SER A 186 12.61 -0.26 11.44
C SER A 186 11.33 -1.07 11.30
N LEU A 187 10.58 -0.91 10.20
CA LEU A 187 9.41 -1.71 9.88
C LEU A 187 9.77 -3.19 9.73
N VAL A 188 10.79 -3.50 8.92
CA VAL A 188 11.25 -4.89 8.72
C VAL A 188 11.65 -5.52 10.06
N LYS A 189 12.36 -4.81 10.94
CA LYS A 189 12.76 -5.33 12.26
C LYS A 189 11.57 -5.62 13.17
N GLN A 190 10.52 -4.79 13.14
CA GLN A 190 9.34 -4.90 14.01
C GLN A 190 8.34 -5.97 13.57
N ILE A 191 8.40 -6.41 12.32
CA ILE A 191 7.46 -7.40 11.79
C ILE A 191 7.74 -8.78 12.39
N GLU A 192 6.71 -9.34 13.00
CA GLU A 192 6.68 -10.69 13.57
C GLU A 192 5.44 -11.45 13.06
N THR A 193 5.40 -12.75 13.26
CA THR A 193 4.23 -13.58 12.97
C THR A 193 3.02 -13.07 13.76
N ASN A 194 1.85 -13.04 13.14
CA ASN A 194 0.61 -12.46 13.66
C ASN A 194 0.63 -10.93 13.84
N SER A 195 1.63 -10.23 13.32
CA SER A 195 1.57 -8.78 13.24
C SER A 195 0.56 -8.33 12.16
N VAL A 196 -0.02 -7.14 12.34
CA VAL A 196 -1.00 -6.58 11.41
C VAL A 196 -0.42 -5.31 10.82
N LEU A 197 -0.24 -5.33 9.49
CA LEU A 197 0.30 -4.23 8.70
C LEU A 197 -0.82 -3.40 8.09
N THR A 198 -0.62 -2.09 8.01
CA THR A 198 -1.45 -1.21 7.20
C THR A 198 -1.12 -1.37 5.72
N GLU A 199 -2.02 -0.93 4.85
CA GLU A 199 -1.79 -0.94 3.40
C GLU A 199 -0.55 -0.12 3.02
N ASP A 200 -0.39 1.08 3.62
CA ASP A 200 0.77 1.95 3.38
C ASP A 200 2.10 1.31 3.82
N GLU A 201 2.12 0.59 4.95
CA GLU A 201 3.30 -0.12 5.41
C GLU A 201 3.66 -1.27 4.47
N TYR A 202 2.66 -2.02 4.02
CA TYR A 202 2.87 -3.12 3.08
C TYR A 202 3.36 -2.63 1.71
N LEU A 203 2.75 -1.57 1.17
CA LEU A 203 3.18 -0.98 -0.11
C LEU A 203 4.62 -0.47 -0.03
N LYS A 204 5.00 0.19 1.06
CA LYS A 204 6.40 0.60 1.27
C LYS A 204 7.38 -0.58 1.22
N LEU A 205 7.01 -1.72 1.81
CA LEU A 205 7.86 -2.91 1.75
C LEU A 205 7.96 -3.48 0.33
N VAL A 206 6.86 -3.44 -0.44
CA VAL A 206 6.84 -3.90 -1.83
C VAL A 206 7.67 -2.98 -2.73
N ASP A 207 7.53 -1.66 -2.58
CA ASP A 207 8.25 -0.66 -3.39
C ASP A 207 9.78 -0.78 -3.26
N TYR A 208 10.26 -1.24 -2.11
CA TYR A 208 11.69 -1.43 -1.83
C TYR A 208 12.14 -2.91 -1.90
N ASP A 209 11.33 -3.77 -2.53
CA ASP A 209 11.59 -5.23 -2.67
C ASP A 209 11.86 -5.93 -1.32
N ALA A 210 11.32 -5.36 -0.25
CA ALA A 210 11.51 -5.80 1.13
C ALA A 210 10.36 -6.69 1.65
N ALA A 211 9.48 -7.20 0.77
CA ALA A 211 8.34 -8.04 1.15
C ALA A 211 8.60 -9.55 0.97
N SER A 212 9.74 -9.95 0.41
CA SER A 212 10.04 -11.33 0.04
C SER A 212 10.02 -12.33 1.21
N PHE A 213 10.35 -11.86 2.42
CA PHE A 213 10.37 -12.69 3.64
C PHE A 213 8.99 -12.86 4.30
N LEU A 214 7.94 -12.24 3.75
CA LEU A 214 6.60 -12.23 4.31
C LEU A 214 5.63 -13.12 3.54
N THR A 215 4.84 -13.90 4.27
CA THR A 215 3.60 -14.47 3.77
C THR A 215 2.46 -13.72 4.44
N VAL A 216 1.67 -13.00 3.66
CA VAL A 216 0.54 -12.21 4.17
C VAL A 216 -0.79 -12.79 3.70
N GLY A 217 -1.83 -12.60 4.52
CA GLY A 217 -3.22 -12.93 4.22
C GLY A 217 -4.12 -11.71 4.47
N MET A 218 -5.19 -11.63 3.72
CA MET A 218 -6.31 -10.72 3.96
C MET A 218 -7.53 -11.49 4.45
#